data_671a7e50000c465df7229e568fdc4f2a
#
_entry.id   671a7e50000c465df7229e568fdc4f2a
#
_cell.length_a   1.000
_cell.length_b   1.000
_cell.length_c   1.000
_cell.angle_alpha   90.00
_cell.angle_beta   90.00
_cell.angle_gamma   90.00
#
_symmetry.space_group_name_H-M   'P 1'
#
loop_
_entity.id
_entity.type
_entity.pdbx_description
1 polymer ?
#
loop_
_entity_poly.entity_id
_entity_poly.type
_entity_poly.pdbx_seq_one_letter_code
_entity_poly.pdbx_strand_id
1 'polypeptide(L)'
;MSLLGLPALASVAPTLRKAALKLRTAAASITIIAPMNEVGVLSCALLEAALLDASIPYQRRIRDEGVAAKGPSILIGGIALTTPAAIGVDPLCIHLDPLEVDALVASGGDARRGVISTVALAAALAECIAPDGAMTRLLRPWALAGNWLSDALEHTYDPVYTVLRDHLAEAGAIRVVALPEVPDVDPASLPGIDPVAMEAVRDRWPRLDLEGRAQALCHLLKPLLEADLPSTARFEELGWHRILAIGWEMDIASQLAGFSEAWRAAAANRRRFANEAIDRLLRTGQLI
;
A
#
# COMPACT_ATOMS: atom_id res chain seq x y z
N MET A 1 15.02 7.28 5.99
CA MET A 1 14.40 8.34 5.14
C MET A 1 12.89 8.35 5.41
N SER A 2 12.27 9.54 5.53
CA SER A 2 10.82 9.67 5.77
C SER A 2 10.08 9.79 4.45
N LEU A 3 8.89 9.18 4.35
CA LEU A 3 7.98 9.31 3.19
C LEU A 3 7.67 10.78 2.87
N LEU A 4 7.55 11.64 3.88
CA LEU A 4 7.32 13.08 3.67
C LEU A 4 8.49 13.84 2.99
N GLY A 5 9.62 13.21 2.78
CA GLY A 5 10.71 13.75 1.96
C GLY A 5 10.49 13.59 0.47
N LEU A 6 9.51 12.79 0.05
CA LEU A 6 9.18 12.58 -1.35
C LEU A 6 8.54 13.82 -1.98
N PRO A 7 8.95 14.22 -3.22
CA PRO A 7 8.31 15.30 -3.96
C PRO A 7 6.79 15.12 -4.10
N ALA A 8 6.34 13.90 -4.34
CA ALA A 8 4.93 13.54 -4.42
C ALA A 8 4.12 13.89 -3.16
N LEU A 9 4.76 13.96 -1.99
CA LEU A 9 4.13 14.31 -0.71
C LEU A 9 4.36 15.77 -0.31
N ALA A 10 5.11 16.55 -1.08
CA ALA A 10 5.49 17.92 -0.72
C ALA A 10 4.27 18.82 -0.46
N SER A 11 3.22 18.71 -1.27
CA SER A 11 1.99 19.51 -1.14
C SER A 11 1.21 19.22 0.13
N VAL A 12 1.23 17.97 0.62
CA VAL A 12 0.47 17.52 1.80
C VAL A 12 1.30 17.46 3.08
N ALA A 13 2.63 17.44 2.98
CA ALA A 13 3.52 17.28 4.13
C ALA A 13 3.28 18.29 5.28
N PRO A 14 3.06 19.60 5.04
CA PRO A 14 2.74 20.53 6.11
C PRO A 14 1.44 20.18 6.84
N THR A 15 0.43 19.79 6.07
CA THR A 15 -0.89 19.39 6.59
C THR A 15 -0.80 18.13 7.44
N LEU A 16 -0.09 17.09 6.97
CA LEU A 16 0.09 15.83 7.70
C LEU A 16 0.89 16.04 9.00
N ARG A 17 1.96 16.87 8.99
CA ARG A 17 2.70 17.23 10.21
C ARG A 17 1.81 17.94 11.22
N LYS A 18 0.99 18.90 10.77
CA LYS A 18 0.03 19.61 11.63
C LYS A 18 -1.02 18.66 12.20
N ALA A 19 -1.53 17.72 11.37
CA ALA A 19 -2.45 16.67 11.80
C ALA A 19 -1.85 15.80 12.90
N ALA A 20 -0.65 15.27 12.68
CA ALA A 20 0.05 14.44 13.65
C ALA A 20 0.27 15.16 14.98
N LEU A 21 0.67 16.44 14.95
CA LEU A 21 0.83 17.22 16.18
C LEU A 21 -0.49 17.34 16.95
N LYS A 22 -1.60 17.63 16.26
CA LYS A 22 -2.92 17.72 16.90
C LYS A 22 -3.39 16.37 17.45
N LEU A 23 -3.15 15.26 16.75
CA LEU A 23 -3.49 13.92 17.22
C LEU A 23 -2.70 13.57 18.49
N ARG A 24 -1.41 13.89 18.53
CA ARG A 24 -0.54 13.64 19.71
C ARG A 24 -0.92 14.47 20.94
N THR A 25 -1.57 15.60 20.75
CA THR A 25 -2.01 16.52 21.84
C THR A 25 -3.50 16.38 22.14
N ALA A 26 -4.24 15.52 21.45
CA ALA A 26 -5.66 15.32 21.68
C ALA A 26 -5.90 14.68 23.06
N ALA A 27 -6.78 15.29 23.86
CA ALA A 27 -7.14 14.77 25.18
C ALA A 27 -8.17 13.61 25.12
N ALA A 28 -8.82 13.42 23.98
CA ALA A 28 -9.87 12.43 23.78
C ALA A 28 -9.41 11.28 22.88
N SER A 29 -10.05 10.13 23.00
CA SER A 29 -9.83 8.97 22.13
C SER A 29 -10.12 9.32 20.67
N ILE A 30 -9.22 8.90 19.77
CA ILE A 30 -9.33 9.17 18.33
C ILE A 30 -10.20 8.09 17.68
N THR A 31 -11.18 8.48 16.87
CA THR A 31 -11.97 7.55 16.10
C THR A 31 -11.43 7.43 14.67
N ILE A 32 -10.94 6.25 14.29
CA ILE A 32 -10.61 5.93 12.90
C ILE A 32 -11.88 5.40 12.23
N ILE A 33 -12.32 6.04 11.15
CA ILE A 33 -13.47 5.62 10.36
C ILE A 33 -12.96 5.21 8.98
N ALA A 34 -13.10 3.93 8.66
CA ALA A 34 -12.61 3.34 7.42
C ALA A 34 -13.73 2.70 6.61
N PRO A 35 -13.68 2.76 5.27
CA PRO A 35 -14.58 2.02 4.41
C PRO A 35 -14.31 0.52 4.53
N MET A 36 -15.35 -0.29 4.26
CA MET A 36 -15.27 -1.75 4.32
C MET A 36 -14.74 -2.30 2.99
N ASN A 37 -13.46 -2.04 2.72
CA ASN A 37 -12.71 -2.51 1.56
C ASN A 37 -11.23 -2.68 1.91
N GLU A 38 -10.42 -3.15 0.96
CA GLU A 38 -8.99 -3.41 1.13
C GLU A 38 -8.21 -2.14 1.50
N VAL A 39 -8.49 -1.01 0.85
CA VAL A 39 -7.88 0.29 1.14
C VAL A 39 -8.17 0.73 2.58
N GLY A 40 -9.41 0.53 3.04
CA GLY A 40 -9.81 0.84 4.42
C GLY A 40 -9.08 -0.04 5.44
N VAL A 41 -8.94 -1.34 5.18
CA VAL A 41 -8.21 -2.28 6.05
C VAL A 41 -6.75 -1.88 6.20
N LEU A 42 -6.05 -1.65 5.08
CA LEU A 42 -4.64 -1.29 5.06
C LEU A 42 -4.38 0.08 5.72
N SER A 43 -5.16 1.08 5.36
CA SER A 43 -5.03 2.43 5.93
C SER A 43 -5.32 2.44 7.43
N CYS A 44 -6.31 1.68 7.88
CA CYS A 44 -6.65 1.56 9.28
C CYS A 44 -5.51 0.92 10.07
N ALA A 45 -4.94 -0.20 9.59
CA ALA A 45 -3.82 -0.87 10.22
C ALA A 45 -2.58 0.04 10.38
N LEU A 46 -2.24 0.80 9.33
CA LEU A 46 -1.13 1.75 9.36
C LEU A 46 -1.32 2.84 10.42
N LEU A 47 -2.52 3.40 10.51
CA LEU A 47 -2.83 4.43 11.50
C LEU A 47 -2.88 3.87 12.92
N GLU A 48 -3.46 2.69 13.13
CA GLU A 48 -3.51 2.04 14.43
C GLU A 48 -2.12 1.69 14.93
N ALA A 49 -1.24 1.19 14.06
CA ALA A 49 0.16 0.94 14.40
C ALA A 49 0.83 2.18 14.99
N ALA A 50 0.67 3.33 14.34
CA ALA A 50 1.25 4.58 14.80
C ALA A 50 0.62 5.09 16.10
N LEU A 51 -0.69 4.96 16.27
CA LEU A 51 -1.38 5.36 17.50
C LEU A 51 -0.97 4.46 18.67
N LEU A 52 -0.79 3.15 18.45
CA LEU A 52 -0.27 2.22 19.43
C LEU A 52 1.17 2.56 19.81
N ASP A 53 2.06 2.76 18.84
CA ASP A 53 3.45 3.16 19.09
C ASP A 53 3.56 4.48 19.87
N ALA A 54 2.65 5.44 19.60
CA ALA A 54 2.58 6.72 20.29
C ALA A 54 1.78 6.68 21.60
N SER A 55 1.22 5.52 22.00
CA SER A 55 0.36 5.35 23.17
C SER A 55 -0.86 6.27 23.17
N ILE A 56 -1.43 6.53 22.00
CA ILE A 56 -2.62 7.39 21.83
C ILE A 56 -3.88 6.51 21.82
N PRO A 57 -4.88 6.75 22.71
CA PRO A 57 -6.10 5.98 22.74
C PRO A 57 -6.90 6.15 21.45
N TYR A 58 -7.40 5.06 20.91
CA TYR A 58 -8.21 5.10 19.69
C TYR A 58 -9.35 4.07 19.71
N GLN A 59 -10.27 4.22 18.76
CA GLN A 59 -11.30 3.24 18.42
C GLN A 59 -11.44 3.11 16.91
N ARG A 60 -11.62 1.88 16.43
CA ARG A 60 -11.82 1.52 15.03
C ARG A 60 -13.30 1.47 14.70
N ARG A 61 -13.69 2.04 13.56
CA ARG A 61 -15.03 1.90 12.98
C ARG A 61 -14.95 1.61 11.48
N ILE A 62 -15.24 0.36 11.10
CA ILE A 62 -15.32 -0.03 9.70
C ILE A 62 -16.78 0.03 9.26
N ARG A 63 -17.09 0.81 8.22
CA ARG A 63 -18.44 1.09 7.73
C ARG A 63 -18.49 1.28 6.23
N ASP A 64 -19.67 1.02 5.64
CA ASP A 64 -19.92 1.25 4.21
C ASP A 64 -20.22 2.72 3.88
N GLU A 65 -20.72 3.50 4.85
CA GLU A 65 -21.08 4.92 4.67
C GLU A 65 -20.47 5.80 5.77
N GLY A 66 -20.15 7.03 5.36
CA GLY A 66 -19.58 8.04 6.24
C GLY A 66 -20.55 8.46 7.35
N VAL A 67 -20.09 8.36 8.58
CA VAL A 67 -20.83 8.87 9.75
C VAL A 67 -19.99 9.91 10.44
N ALA A 68 -20.58 11.07 10.73
CA ALA A 68 -19.92 12.10 11.51
C ALA A 68 -19.45 11.54 12.87
N ALA A 69 -18.19 11.75 13.20
CA ALA A 69 -17.67 11.41 14.53
C ALA A 69 -18.01 12.52 15.52
N LYS A 70 -18.30 12.12 16.76
CA LYS A 70 -18.55 13.08 17.88
C LYS A 70 -17.26 13.43 18.63
N GLY A 71 -16.14 13.56 17.95
CA GLY A 71 -14.85 13.82 18.60
C GLY A 71 -13.71 13.79 17.60
N PRO A 72 -12.45 13.80 18.08
CA PRO A 72 -11.29 13.68 17.19
C PRO A 72 -11.40 12.46 16.30
N SER A 73 -11.25 12.63 14.99
CA SER A 73 -11.45 11.54 14.04
C SER A 73 -10.49 11.60 12.85
N ILE A 74 -10.23 10.41 12.28
CA ILE A 74 -9.56 10.25 11.00
C ILE A 74 -10.54 9.52 10.09
N LEU A 75 -10.89 10.15 8.98
CA LEU A 75 -11.78 9.62 7.96
C LEU A 75 -10.93 9.12 6.79
N ILE A 76 -11.07 7.85 6.44
CA ILE A 76 -10.32 7.17 5.40
C ILE A 76 -11.22 6.95 4.19
N GLY A 77 -10.72 7.37 3.02
CA GLY A 77 -11.38 7.13 1.75
C GLY A 77 -12.45 8.16 1.40
N GLY A 78 -12.59 8.39 0.13
CA GLY A 78 -13.50 9.32 -0.47
C GLY A 78 -13.26 9.41 -1.97
N ILE A 79 -13.73 10.48 -2.58
CA ILE A 79 -13.49 10.81 -3.99
C ILE A 79 -12.11 11.48 -4.08
N ALA A 80 -11.36 11.20 -5.14
CA ALA A 80 -10.08 11.85 -5.40
C ALA A 80 -10.24 13.39 -5.39
N LEU A 81 -9.47 14.05 -4.54
CA LEU A 81 -9.50 15.49 -4.35
C LEU A 81 -8.36 16.17 -5.10
N THR A 82 -8.64 17.35 -5.65
CA THR A 82 -7.61 18.23 -6.21
C THR A 82 -6.97 19.12 -5.14
N THR A 83 -7.51 19.13 -3.94
CA THR A 83 -7.02 19.92 -2.79
C THR A 83 -6.33 19.00 -1.76
N PRO A 84 -5.28 19.49 -1.09
CA PRO A 84 -4.62 18.74 -0.02
C PRO A 84 -5.59 18.30 1.07
N ALA A 85 -5.26 17.17 1.71
CA ALA A 85 -6.03 16.62 2.81
C ALA A 85 -6.52 17.69 3.80
N ALA A 86 -7.82 17.72 4.05
CA ALA A 86 -8.45 18.75 4.87
C ALA A 86 -8.32 18.39 6.36
N ILE A 87 -8.06 19.41 7.19
CA ILE A 87 -8.14 19.28 8.65
C ILE A 87 -9.26 20.18 9.15
N GLY A 88 -10.35 19.58 9.62
CA GLY A 88 -11.37 20.25 10.41
C GLY A 88 -10.82 20.57 11.82
N VAL A 89 -11.26 21.64 12.43
CA VAL A 89 -10.66 22.18 13.67
C VAL A 89 -11.52 21.96 14.92
N ASP A 90 -12.82 21.84 14.76
CA ASP A 90 -13.71 21.64 15.91
C ASP A 90 -14.99 20.89 15.51
N PRO A 91 -15.11 19.61 15.86
CA PRO A 91 -14.06 18.73 16.40
C PRO A 91 -12.95 18.45 15.40
N LEU A 92 -11.75 18.09 15.88
CA LEU A 92 -10.64 17.69 15.00
C LEU A 92 -11.06 16.54 14.08
N CYS A 93 -11.08 16.81 12.78
CA CYS A 93 -11.40 15.82 11.76
C CYS A 93 -10.35 15.87 10.66
N ILE A 94 -9.70 14.73 10.39
CA ILE A 94 -8.67 14.61 9.38
C ILE A 94 -9.23 13.72 8.27
N HIS A 95 -9.25 14.24 7.04
CA HIS A 95 -9.68 13.50 5.86
C HIS A 95 -8.45 13.01 5.09
N LEU A 96 -8.40 11.71 4.84
CA LEU A 96 -7.39 11.06 4.01
C LEU A 96 -8.05 10.53 2.74
N ASP A 97 -8.07 11.36 1.71
CA ASP A 97 -8.62 11.04 0.40
C ASP A 97 -7.51 11.00 -0.65
N PRO A 98 -7.63 10.17 -1.71
CA PRO A 98 -6.64 10.15 -2.79
C PRO A 98 -6.45 11.55 -3.36
N LEU A 99 -5.22 11.89 -3.75
CA LEU A 99 -4.88 13.22 -4.23
C LEU A 99 -4.00 13.14 -5.47
N GLU A 100 -4.32 13.92 -6.49
CA GLU A 100 -3.46 14.10 -7.66
C GLU A 100 -2.26 14.98 -7.31
N VAL A 101 -1.04 14.49 -7.60
CA VAL A 101 0.23 15.14 -7.25
C VAL A 101 1.24 15.08 -8.39
N ASP A 102 2.19 15.99 -8.38
CA ASP A 102 3.38 15.93 -9.23
C ASP A 102 4.38 14.96 -8.59
N ALA A 103 4.58 13.80 -9.21
CA ALA A 103 5.38 12.72 -8.62
C ALA A 103 6.83 12.73 -9.12
N LEU A 104 7.04 12.92 -10.43
CA LEU A 104 8.34 12.97 -11.06
C LEU A 104 8.48 14.29 -11.80
N VAL A 105 9.51 15.06 -11.48
CA VAL A 105 9.82 16.31 -12.18
C VAL A 105 11.11 16.07 -12.98
N ALA A 106 11.01 16.15 -14.30
CA ALA A 106 12.16 16.07 -15.17
C ALA A 106 13.04 17.34 -15.03
N SER A 107 14.32 17.23 -15.37
CA SER A 107 15.26 18.37 -15.35
C SER A 107 14.82 19.55 -16.23
N GLY A 108 13.92 19.33 -17.20
CA GLY A 108 13.28 20.35 -18.03
C GLY A 108 12.03 21.01 -17.44
N GLY A 109 11.62 20.63 -16.22
CA GLY A 109 10.44 21.20 -15.54
C GLY A 109 9.12 20.48 -15.85
N ASP A 110 9.09 19.52 -16.77
CA ASP A 110 7.90 18.71 -17.04
C ASP A 110 7.65 17.76 -15.87
N ALA A 111 6.47 17.85 -15.27
CA ALA A 111 6.04 17.00 -14.18
C ALA A 111 5.16 15.84 -14.72
N ARG A 112 5.47 14.61 -14.30
CA ARG A 112 4.54 13.49 -14.44
C ARG A 112 3.65 13.46 -13.23
N ARG A 113 2.35 13.53 -13.45
CA ARG A 113 1.34 13.53 -12.41
C ARG A 113 0.81 12.12 -12.20
N GLY A 114 0.39 11.84 -10.98
CA GLY A 114 -0.26 10.60 -10.60
C GLY A 114 -1.09 10.82 -9.32
N VAL A 115 -1.86 9.82 -8.96
CA VAL A 115 -2.69 9.87 -7.75
C VAL A 115 -1.95 9.20 -6.61
N ILE A 116 -1.70 9.94 -5.53
CA ILE A 116 -1.25 9.34 -4.28
C ILE A 116 -2.45 8.70 -3.58
N SER A 117 -2.32 7.43 -3.25
CA SER A 117 -3.41 6.66 -2.63
C SER A 117 -3.65 7.05 -1.18
N THR A 118 -4.87 6.80 -0.69
CA THR A 118 -5.21 6.93 0.73
C THR A 118 -4.29 6.10 1.62
N VAL A 119 -3.88 4.91 1.19
CA VAL A 119 -2.97 4.04 1.95
C VAL A 119 -1.59 4.70 2.10
N ALA A 120 -1.05 5.30 1.03
CA ALA A 120 0.21 6.03 1.08
C ALA A 120 0.12 7.27 1.99
N LEU A 121 -1.00 8.00 1.95
CA LEU A 121 -1.24 9.12 2.87
C LEU A 121 -1.37 8.67 4.32
N ALA A 122 -2.03 7.54 4.58
CA ALA A 122 -2.12 6.95 5.91
C ALA A 122 -0.74 6.53 6.45
N ALA A 123 0.10 5.92 5.60
CA ALA A 123 1.48 5.58 5.96
C ALA A 123 2.32 6.83 6.28
N ALA A 124 2.20 7.88 5.47
CA ALA A 124 2.90 9.14 5.71
C ALA A 124 2.44 9.84 6.99
N LEU A 125 1.14 9.82 7.30
CA LEU A 125 0.60 10.33 8.57
C LEU A 125 1.07 9.47 9.75
N ALA A 126 1.09 8.14 9.60
CA ALA A 126 1.59 7.21 10.61
C ALA A 126 3.05 7.51 10.98
N GLU A 127 3.92 7.72 9.99
CA GLU A 127 5.31 8.14 10.25
C GLU A 127 5.42 9.49 10.98
N CYS A 128 4.50 10.43 10.72
CA CYS A 128 4.48 11.70 11.45
C CYS A 128 4.05 11.51 12.91
N ILE A 129 3.12 10.59 13.18
CA ILE A 129 2.64 10.30 14.53
C ILE A 129 3.72 9.58 15.35
N ALA A 130 4.35 8.55 14.77
CA ALA A 130 5.34 7.69 15.44
C ALA A 130 6.54 7.38 14.50
N PRO A 131 7.45 8.34 14.27
CA PRO A 131 8.55 8.18 13.29
C PRO A 131 9.50 7.02 13.61
N ASP A 132 9.68 6.71 14.88
CA ASP A 132 10.54 5.64 15.36
C ASP A 132 9.75 4.41 15.85
N GLY A 133 8.44 4.39 15.64
CA GLY A 133 7.56 3.33 16.08
C GLY A 133 7.89 1.98 15.44
N ALA A 134 7.94 0.93 16.25
CA ALA A 134 8.28 -0.41 15.76
C ALA A 134 7.20 -0.98 14.86
N MET A 135 5.93 -0.82 15.25
CA MET A 135 4.78 -1.27 14.45
C MET A 135 4.61 -0.41 13.20
N THR A 136 4.84 0.90 13.30
CA THR A 136 4.83 1.83 12.16
C THR A 136 5.86 1.42 11.11
N ARG A 137 7.08 1.06 11.52
CA ARG A 137 8.12 0.55 10.62
C ARG A 137 7.78 -0.81 10.02
N LEU A 138 7.20 -1.70 10.82
CA LEU A 138 6.77 -3.04 10.37
C LEU A 138 5.75 -2.94 9.22
N LEU A 139 4.80 -2.00 9.32
CA LEU A 139 3.73 -1.85 8.32
C LEU A 139 4.08 -0.89 7.17
N ARG A 140 5.21 -0.19 7.24
CA ARG A 140 5.62 0.79 6.22
C ARG A 140 5.62 0.27 4.78
N PRO A 141 6.00 -1.00 4.47
CA PRO A 141 5.93 -1.56 3.12
C PRO A 141 4.56 -1.47 2.47
N TRP A 142 3.48 -1.53 3.26
CA TRP A 142 2.10 -1.44 2.80
C TRP A 142 1.72 -0.08 2.21
N ALA A 143 2.56 0.96 2.34
CA ALA A 143 2.33 2.25 1.68
C ALA A 143 2.15 2.12 0.16
N LEU A 144 2.73 1.08 -0.47
CA LEU A 144 2.60 0.78 -1.90
C LEU A 144 1.24 0.21 -2.29
N ALA A 145 0.58 -0.48 -1.35
CA ALA A 145 -0.57 -1.31 -1.67
C ALA A 145 -1.76 -0.53 -2.25
N GLY A 146 -1.96 0.71 -1.83
CA GLY A 146 -3.06 1.52 -2.36
C GLY A 146 -2.88 1.89 -3.83
N ASN A 147 -1.67 2.22 -4.26
CA ASN A 147 -1.36 2.47 -5.67
C ASN A 147 -1.31 1.16 -6.47
N TRP A 148 -0.89 0.05 -5.86
CA TRP A 148 -0.99 -1.27 -6.48
C TRP A 148 -2.44 -1.67 -6.77
N LEU A 149 -3.38 -1.37 -5.88
CA LEU A 149 -4.81 -1.67 -6.04
C LEU A 149 -5.53 -0.68 -6.97
N SER A 150 -4.89 0.42 -7.36
CA SER A 150 -5.48 1.41 -8.26
C SER A 150 -5.36 1.00 -9.72
N ASP A 151 -6.25 1.54 -10.57
CA ASP A 151 -6.25 1.28 -12.01
C ASP A 151 -5.08 1.93 -12.77
N ALA A 152 -4.26 2.76 -12.10
CA ALA A 152 -3.18 3.49 -12.77
C ALA A 152 -2.16 2.56 -13.44
N LEU A 153 -1.79 1.46 -12.78
CA LEU A 153 -0.88 0.45 -13.33
C LEU A 153 -1.51 -0.38 -14.46
N GLU A 154 -2.84 -0.37 -14.62
CA GLU A 154 -3.52 -1.07 -15.72
C GLU A 154 -3.44 -0.32 -17.05
N HIS A 155 -3.12 0.97 -17.02
CA HIS A 155 -3.08 1.81 -18.23
C HIS A 155 -1.67 2.26 -18.59
N THR A 156 -0.83 2.55 -17.59
CA THR A 156 0.53 3.06 -17.79
C THR A 156 1.38 2.88 -16.52
N TYR A 157 2.66 3.30 -16.60
CA TYR A 157 3.50 3.38 -15.41
C TYR A 157 2.97 4.46 -14.47
N ASP A 158 2.60 4.06 -13.24
CA ASP A 158 2.21 5.00 -12.19
C ASP A 158 3.47 5.67 -11.60
N PRO A 159 3.66 6.99 -11.82
CA PRO A 159 4.84 7.68 -11.32
C PRO A 159 4.87 7.76 -9.78
N VAL A 160 3.71 7.78 -9.12
CA VAL A 160 3.64 7.78 -7.64
C VAL A 160 4.08 6.43 -7.10
N TYR A 161 3.56 5.32 -7.68
CA TYR A 161 3.98 3.98 -7.29
C TYR A 161 5.49 3.78 -7.44
N THR A 162 6.05 4.19 -8.58
CA THR A 162 7.48 4.07 -8.86
C THR A 162 8.32 4.82 -7.82
N VAL A 163 7.98 6.08 -7.53
CA VAL A 163 8.72 6.91 -6.56
C VAL A 163 8.61 6.35 -5.15
N LEU A 164 7.44 5.86 -4.75
CA LEU A 164 7.24 5.21 -3.46
C LEU A 164 8.06 3.92 -3.33
N ARG A 165 8.04 3.06 -4.37
CA ARG A 165 8.79 1.81 -4.41
C ARG A 165 10.28 2.07 -4.26
N ASP A 166 10.82 2.95 -5.09
CA ASP A 166 12.24 3.25 -5.12
C ASP A 166 12.70 3.85 -3.77
N HIS A 167 11.91 4.78 -3.21
CA HIS A 167 12.20 5.35 -1.88
C HIS A 167 12.19 4.29 -0.75
N LEU A 168 11.22 3.38 -0.75
CA LEU A 168 11.15 2.31 0.25
C LEU A 168 12.30 1.31 0.10
N ALA A 169 12.72 1.04 -1.13
CA ALA A 169 13.88 0.20 -1.42
C ALA A 169 15.19 0.87 -0.95
N GLU A 170 15.40 2.15 -1.28
CA GLU A 170 16.56 2.94 -0.81
C GLU A 170 16.60 3.05 0.72
N ALA A 171 15.44 3.15 1.37
CA ALA A 171 15.33 3.17 2.82
C ALA A 171 15.53 1.78 3.46
N GLY A 172 15.70 0.72 2.67
CA GLY A 172 15.85 -0.65 3.14
C GLY A 172 14.59 -1.26 3.76
N ALA A 173 13.42 -0.67 3.53
CA ALA A 173 12.15 -1.19 4.03
C ALA A 173 11.64 -2.37 3.20
N ILE A 174 12.00 -2.41 1.92
CA ILE A 174 11.62 -3.45 0.97
C ILE A 174 12.81 -3.89 0.12
N ARG A 175 12.68 -5.05 -0.50
CA ARG A 175 13.50 -5.50 -1.63
C ARG A 175 12.62 -5.64 -2.85
N VAL A 176 13.12 -5.18 -4.00
CA VAL A 176 12.51 -5.41 -5.31
C VAL A 176 13.23 -6.61 -5.92
N VAL A 177 12.49 -7.66 -6.24
CA VAL A 177 13.03 -8.93 -6.73
C VAL A 177 12.24 -9.42 -7.93
N ALA A 178 12.85 -10.27 -8.75
CA ALA A 178 12.13 -10.95 -9.82
C ALA A 178 11.22 -12.06 -9.27
N LEU A 179 10.14 -12.38 -9.98
CA LEU A 179 9.15 -13.38 -9.56
C LEU A 179 9.75 -14.72 -9.10
N PRO A 180 10.76 -15.34 -9.78
CA PRO A 180 11.35 -16.58 -9.31
C PRO A 180 12.15 -16.47 -8.00
N GLU A 181 12.44 -15.24 -7.55
CA GLU A 181 13.16 -14.97 -6.30
C GLU A 181 12.20 -14.80 -5.09
N VAL A 182 10.89 -14.79 -5.33
CA VAL A 182 9.88 -14.76 -4.27
C VAL A 182 9.74 -16.18 -3.70
N PRO A 183 9.98 -16.41 -2.39
CA PRO A 183 9.94 -17.75 -1.81
C PRO A 183 8.57 -18.40 -1.92
N ASP A 184 7.51 -17.66 -1.58
CA ASP A 184 6.13 -18.13 -1.63
C ASP A 184 5.28 -17.18 -2.50
N VAL A 185 4.62 -17.74 -3.51
CA VAL A 185 3.80 -16.97 -4.47
C VAL A 185 2.38 -17.51 -4.44
N ASP A 186 1.43 -16.67 -4.08
CA ASP A 186 0.01 -17.04 -4.15
C ASP A 186 -0.43 -17.19 -5.62
N PRO A 187 -0.97 -18.35 -6.04
CA PRO A 187 -1.45 -18.58 -7.39
C PRO A 187 -2.50 -17.57 -7.86
N ALA A 188 -3.28 -17.00 -6.94
CA ALA A 188 -4.28 -15.98 -7.25
C ALA A 188 -3.64 -14.69 -7.82
N SER A 189 -2.36 -14.44 -7.53
CA SER A 189 -1.62 -13.30 -8.10
C SER A 189 -1.16 -13.53 -9.55
N LEU A 190 -1.24 -14.76 -10.03
CA LEU A 190 -0.71 -15.20 -11.33
C LEU A 190 -1.65 -16.20 -12.00
N PRO A 191 -2.88 -15.81 -12.32
CA PRO A 191 -3.86 -16.73 -12.90
C PRO A 191 -3.36 -17.35 -14.19
N GLY A 192 -3.47 -18.69 -14.32
CA GLY A 192 -3.07 -19.43 -15.52
C GLY A 192 -1.58 -19.80 -15.61
N ILE A 193 -0.75 -19.41 -14.63
CA ILE A 193 0.65 -19.86 -14.59
C ILE A 193 0.73 -21.28 -14.00
N ASP A 194 1.42 -22.15 -14.70
CA ASP A 194 1.69 -23.52 -14.24
C ASP A 194 2.71 -23.52 -13.08
N PRO A 195 2.36 -24.02 -11.88
CA PRO A 195 3.28 -24.12 -10.76
C PRO A 195 4.54 -24.96 -11.08
N VAL A 196 4.42 -26.00 -11.92
CA VAL A 196 5.57 -26.83 -12.31
C VAL A 196 6.53 -26.03 -13.18
N ALA A 197 6.01 -25.23 -14.12
CA ALA A 197 6.84 -24.33 -14.92
C ALA A 197 7.53 -23.27 -14.07
N MET A 198 6.84 -22.73 -13.05
CA MET A 198 7.42 -21.79 -12.09
C MET A 198 8.59 -22.39 -11.35
N GLU A 199 8.44 -23.58 -10.78
CA GLU A 199 9.54 -24.28 -10.06
C GLU A 199 10.71 -24.58 -11.00
N ALA A 200 10.45 -25.02 -12.23
CA ALA A 200 11.51 -25.28 -13.21
C ALA A 200 12.28 -23.99 -13.61
N VAL A 201 11.62 -22.82 -13.60
CA VAL A 201 12.30 -21.53 -13.79
C VAL A 201 13.10 -21.17 -12.56
N ARG A 202 12.54 -21.33 -11.35
CA ARG A 202 13.17 -21.03 -10.07
C ARG A 202 14.47 -21.81 -9.90
N ASP A 203 14.49 -23.10 -10.19
CA ASP A 203 15.68 -23.97 -10.11
C ASP A 203 16.83 -23.50 -11.02
N ARG A 204 16.51 -22.97 -12.19
CA ARG A 204 17.51 -22.49 -13.16
C ARG A 204 17.93 -21.04 -12.93
N TRP A 205 17.10 -20.24 -12.30
CA TRP A 205 17.22 -18.79 -12.17
C TRP A 205 18.60 -18.29 -11.73
N PRO A 206 19.27 -18.88 -10.71
CA PRO A 206 20.59 -18.43 -10.27
C PRO A 206 21.71 -18.63 -11.31
N ARG A 207 21.50 -19.52 -12.30
CA ARG A 207 22.48 -19.87 -13.32
C ARG A 207 22.27 -19.13 -14.65
N LEU A 208 21.14 -18.44 -14.80
CA LEU A 208 20.80 -17.69 -16.01
C LEU A 208 21.48 -16.33 -16.00
N ASP A 209 22.00 -15.92 -17.14
CA ASP A 209 22.37 -14.54 -17.41
C ASP A 209 21.12 -13.66 -17.59
N LEU A 210 21.31 -12.35 -17.79
CA LEU A 210 20.20 -11.41 -17.90
C LEU A 210 19.26 -11.75 -19.07
N GLU A 211 19.80 -12.15 -20.22
CA GLU A 211 19.00 -12.51 -21.38
C GLU A 211 18.22 -13.80 -21.13
N GLY A 212 18.86 -14.83 -20.58
CA GLY A 212 18.20 -16.07 -20.18
C GLY A 212 17.10 -15.88 -19.14
N ARG A 213 17.29 -14.97 -18.17
CA ARG A 213 16.25 -14.57 -17.21
C ARG A 213 15.07 -13.88 -17.89
N ALA A 214 15.34 -12.95 -18.81
CA ALA A 214 14.29 -12.28 -19.57
C ALA A 214 13.47 -13.27 -20.39
N GLN A 215 14.12 -14.18 -21.12
CA GLN A 215 13.46 -15.22 -21.90
C GLN A 215 12.63 -16.17 -21.02
N ALA A 216 13.19 -16.60 -19.89
CA ALA A 216 12.51 -17.49 -18.95
C ALA A 216 11.24 -16.83 -18.36
N LEU A 217 11.31 -15.56 -17.96
CA LEU A 217 10.15 -14.82 -17.46
C LEU A 217 9.12 -14.57 -18.55
N CYS A 218 9.51 -14.14 -19.74
CA CYS A 218 8.58 -13.94 -20.85
C CYS A 218 7.83 -15.25 -21.20
N HIS A 219 8.53 -16.38 -21.19
CA HIS A 219 7.90 -17.67 -21.44
C HIS A 219 6.94 -18.08 -20.31
N LEU A 220 7.36 -17.90 -19.05
CA LEU A 220 6.55 -18.23 -17.89
C LEU A 220 5.28 -17.38 -17.80
N LEU A 221 5.39 -16.09 -18.09
CA LEU A 221 4.29 -15.12 -17.96
C LEU A 221 3.41 -15.06 -19.23
N LYS A 222 3.73 -15.84 -20.27
CA LYS A 222 2.97 -15.86 -21.52
C LYS A 222 1.46 -16.08 -21.32
N PRO A 223 0.98 -16.96 -20.41
CA PRO A 223 -0.46 -17.13 -20.19
C PRO A 223 -1.17 -15.84 -19.73
N LEU A 224 -0.49 -14.97 -18.98
CA LEU A 224 -1.04 -13.67 -18.61
C LEU A 224 -1.19 -12.72 -19.80
N LEU A 225 -0.35 -12.88 -20.84
CA LEU A 225 -0.43 -12.11 -22.07
C LEU A 225 -1.56 -12.59 -22.99
N GLU A 226 -2.05 -13.80 -22.86
CA GLU A 226 -3.11 -14.39 -23.66
C GLU A 226 -4.51 -14.20 -23.03
N ALA A 227 -4.57 -13.95 -21.72
CA ALA A 227 -5.78 -13.53 -21.02
C ALA A 227 -6.01 -12.02 -21.20
N ASP A 228 -7.18 -11.46 -20.93
CA ASP A 228 -7.43 -10.01 -20.99
C ASP A 228 -6.42 -9.24 -20.15
N LEU A 229 -5.46 -8.64 -20.85
CA LEU A 229 -4.11 -8.37 -20.41
C LEU A 229 -4.00 -7.30 -19.33
N PRO A 230 -3.13 -7.51 -18.31
CA PRO A 230 -2.53 -6.39 -17.62
C PRO A 230 -1.71 -5.54 -18.63
N SER A 231 -1.62 -4.24 -18.36
CA SER A 231 -0.74 -3.35 -19.13
C SER A 231 0.72 -3.82 -19.06
N THR A 232 1.57 -3.32 -19.94
CA THR A 232 3.02 -3.57 -19.87
C THR A 232 3.59 -3.20 -18.50
N ALA A 233 3.11 -2.10 -17.90
CA ALA A 233 3.53 -1.68 -16.58
C ALA A 233 3.19 -2.70 -15.50
N ARG A 234 1.95 -3.19 -15.48
CA ARG A 234 1.52 -4.25 -14.54
C ARG A 234 2.29 -5.55 -14.77
N PHE A 235 2.53 -5.89 -16.04
CA PHE A 235 3.29 -7.09 -16.40
C PHE A 235 4.73 -7.04 -15.87
N GLU A 236 5.40 -5.89 -16.00
CA GLU A 236 6.75 -5.70 -15.44
C GLU A 236 6.77 -5.79 -13.92
N GLU A 237 5.77 -5.19 -13.24
CA GLU A 237 5.66 -5.28 -11.79
C GLU A 237 5.39 -6.73 -11.33
N LEU A 238 4.61 -7.50 -12.08
CA LEU A 238 4.34 -8.91 -11.78
C LEU A 238 5.55 -9.80 -12.02
N GLY A 239 6.38 -9.50 -13.00
CA GLY A 239 7.53 -10.33 -13.39
C GLY A 239 8.85 -9.91 -12.75
N TRP A 240 9.17 -8.61 -12.80
CA TRP A 240 10.49 -8.11 -12.43
C TRP A 240 10.54 -7.34 -11.12
N HIS A 241 9.42 -6.78 -10.67
CA HIS A 241 9.40 -5.84 -9.56
C HIS A 241 8.50 -6.32 -8.41
N ARG A 242 8.62 -7.59 -8.03
CA ARG A 242 7.90 -8.12 -6.87
C ARG A 242 8.47 -7.51 -5.59
N ILE A 243 7.61 -7.19 -4.65
CA ILE A 243 7.95 -6.42 -3.45
C ILE A 243 7.94 -7.32 -2.23
N LEU A 244 9.11 -7.54 -1.64
CA LEU A 244 9.28 -8.26 -0.38
C LEU A 244 9.72 -7.30 0.73
N ALA A 245 9.03 -7.30 1.86
CA ALA A 245 9.55 -6.67 3.06
C ALA A 245 10.51 -7.62 3.80
N ILE A 246 11.26 -7.08 4.77
CA ILE A 246 12.21 -7.88 5.55
C ILE A 246 11.45 -8.97 6.33
N GLY A 247 11.89 -10.21 6.17
CA GLY A 247 11.29 -11.36 6.86
C GLY A 247 10.00 -11.89 6.23
N TRP A 248 9.55 -11.33 5.09
CA TRP A 248 8.43 -11.88 4.36
C TRP A 248 8.87 -12.98 3.39
N GLU A 249 8.07 -14.04 3.31
CA GLU A 249 8.20 -15.10 2.30
C GLU A 249 7.29 -14.82 1.09
N MET A 250 6.15 -14.19 1.33
CA MET A 250 5.18 -13.82 0.31
C MET A 250 5.22 -12.31 0.02
N ASP A 251 5.25 -11.94 -1.25
CA ASP A 251 5.31 -10.55 -1.70
C ASP A 251 3.95 -9.82 -1.59
N ILE A 252 3.96 -8.48 -1.74
CA ILE A 252 2.76 -7.65 -1.65
C ILE A 252 1.67 -8.10 -2.64
N ALA A 253 2.02 -8.40 -3.89
CA ALA A 253 1.04 -8.75 -4.91
C ALA A 253 0.35 -10.08 -4.59
N SER A 254 1.10 -11.08 -4.12
CA SER A 254 0.56 -12.36 -3.66
C SER A 254 -0.36 -12.18 -2.45
N GLN A 255 0.08 -11.42 -1.45
CA GLN A 255 -0.74 -11.18 -0.26
C GLN A 255 -2.03 -10.42 -0.60
N LEU A 256 -1.98 -9.43 -1.49
CA LEU A 256 -3.18 -8.69 -1.92
C LEU A 256 -4.13 -9.58 -2.74
N ALA A 257 -3.61 -10.42 -3.63
CA ALA A 257 -4.43 -11.33 -4.43
C ALA A 257 -5.17 -12.35 -3.56
N GLY A 258 -4.45 -13.04 -2.67
CA GLY A 258 -5.04 -13.99 -1.72
C GLY A 258 -6.04 -13.32 -0.77
N PHE A 259 -5.73 -12.10 -0.30
CA PHE A 259 -6.67 -11.34 0.51
C PHE A 259 -7.94 -10.97 -0.27
N SER A 260 -7.82 -10.49 -1.52
CA SER A 260 -8.99 -10.15 -2.36
C SER A 260 -9.86 -11.36 -2.66
N GLU A 261 -9.27 -12.55 -2.83
CA GLU A 261 -10.02 -13.79 -2.99
C GLU A 261 -10.79 -14.15 -1.70
N ALA A 262 -10.10 -14.13 -0.56
CA ALA A 262 -10.73 -14.39 0.75
C ALA A 262 -11.78 -13.32 1.08
N TRP A 263 -11.57 -12.05 0.71
CA TRP A 263 -12.54 -10.97 0.87
C TRP A 263 -13.84 -11.23 0.08
N ARG A 264 -13.71 -11.70 -1.16
CA ARG A 264 -14.87 -12.08 -1.99
C ARG A 264 -15.64 -13.26 -1.36
N ALA A 265 -14.91 -14.23 -0.85
CA ALA A 265 -15.51 -15.40 -0.17
C ALA A 265 -16.19 -15.03 1.17
N ALA A 266 -15.70 -14.01 1.88
CA ALA A 266 -16.22 -13.60 3.20
C ALA A 266 -17.61 -12.93 3.15
N ALA A 267 -18.10 -12.51 2.00
CA ALA A 267 -19.41 -11.90 1.69
C ALA A 267 -20.23 -11.39 2.91
N ALA A 268 -20.91 -12.29 3.63
CA ALA A 268 -21.77 -11.96 4.78
C ALA A 268 -20.99 -11.56 6.05
N ASN A 269 -19.69 -11.86 6.14
CA ASN A 269 -18.86 -11.66 7.33
C ASN A 269 -17.74 -10.62 7.11
N ARG A 270 -17.83 -9.79 6.08
CA ARG A 270 -16.77 -8.83 5.69
C ARG A 270 -16.27 -7.96 6.84
N ARG A 271 -17.16 -7.47 7.71
CA ARG A 271 -16.75 -6.64 8.86
C ARG A 271 -15.87 -7.42 9.83
N ARG A 272 -16.21 -8.66 10.13
CA ARG A 272 -15.40 -9.53 10.99
C ARG A 272 -14.06 -9.82 10.34
N PHE A 273 -14.07 -10.20 9.06
CA PHE A 273 -12.88 -10.48 8.26
C PHE A 273 -11.94 -9.27 8.21
N ALA A 274 -12.49 -8.05 7.96
CA ALA A 274 -11.72 -6.81 7.97
C ALA A 274 -11.01 -6.57 9.31
N ASN A 275 -11.71 -6.76 10.45
CA ASN A 275 -11.11 -6.59 11.77
C ASN A 275 -10.01 -7.62 12.03
N GLU A 276 -10.25 -8.89 11.68
CA GLU A 276 -9.26 -9.98 11.82
C GLU A 276 -8.00 -9.71 10.97
N ALA A 277 -8.16 -9.16 9.77
CA ALA A 277 -7.05 -8.78 8.89
C ALA A 277 -6.23 -7.61 9.47
N ILE A 278 -6.89 -6.56 9.99
CA ILE A 278 -6.20 -5.46 10.66
C ILE A 278 -5.41 -5.98 11.87
N ASP A 279 -6.04 -6.81 12.71
CA ASP A 279 -5.39 -7.37 13.89
C ASP A 279 -4.21 -8.30 13.52
N ARG A 280 -4.27 -8.97 12.38
CA ARG A 280 -3.18 -9.78 11.85
C ARG A 280 -2.03 -8.88 11.38
N LEU A 281 -2.31 -7.85 10.57
CA LEU A 281 -1.31 -6.86 10.13
C LEU A 281 -0.56 -6.28 11.32
N LEU A 282 -1.27 -5.87 12.37
CA LEU A 282 -0.66 -5.32 13.59
C LEU A 282 0.26 -6.32 14.31
N ARG A 283 -0.06 -7.60 14.28
CA ARG A 283 0.73 -8.65 14.96
C ARG A 283 1.91 -9.14 14.13
N THR A 284 1.74 -9.30 12.83
CA THR A 284 2.68 -10.04 11.97
C THR A 284 3.31 -9.17 10.90
N GLY A 285 2.75 -8.02 10.61
CA GLY A 285 3.11 -7.20 9.45
C GLY A 285 2.58 -7.75 8.13
N GLN A 286 1.88 -8.89 8.11
CA GLN A 286 1.40 -9.58 6.92
C GLN A 286 -0.14 -9.59 6.87
N LEU A 287 -0.68 -9.58 5.65
CA LEU A 287 -2.13 -9.47 5.40
C LEU A 287 -2.82 -10.85 5.45
N ILE A 288 -2.12 -11.91 5.05
CA ILE A 288 -2.59 -13.29 5.01
C ILE A 288 -1.62 -14.24 5.69
#